data_a9caf8006a3c06e7c6a24e3e06471f38
#
_entry.id   a9caf8006a3c06e7c6a24e3e06471f38
#
_cell.length_a   1.000
_cell.length_b   1.000
_cell.length_c   1.000
_cell.angle_alpha   90.00
_cell.angle_beta   90.00
_cell.angle_gamma   90.00
#
_symmetry.space_group_name_H-M   'P 1'
#
loop_
_entity.id
_entity.type
_entity.pdbx_description
1 polymer ?
#
loop_
_entity_poly.entity_id
_entity_poly.type
_entity_poly.pdbx_seq_one_letter_code
_entity_poly.pdbx_strand_id
1 'polypeptide(L)'
;MRILLVNKFIFPKGGAETYTFDVGKMLEEHGHEVQYFGLENEKNIVGNRVDSYVTNMDFSQGIRANLNAPFRIIYSREARKKIRAVLDDFQPDVVHLNNIQYHLTPSIILEINKWRKETKKECRIVYTTHDYQLVCPSHGMFDVNMKPCERCLDGHYIHCLQTKCLKNSRAKSLLGTLDGYMWKYSKAYSYVDAYICCSFFLKSKLDTQKRFRDKTIGLHNFKKEMPHLDNIQKKGYVFTVFV
;
A
#
# COMPACT_ATOMS: atom_id res chain seq x y z
N MET A 1 1.61 -8.54 -21.30
CA MET A 1 0.66 -7.61 -20.67
C MET A 1 1.39 -6.35 -20.24
N ARG A 2 0.69 -5.23 -20.15
CA ARG A 2 1.20 -3.97 -19.58
C ARG A 2 0.80 -3.89 -18.10
N ILE A 3 1.77 -3.76 -17.21
CA ILE A 3 1.55 -3.84 -15.77
C ILE A 3 2.10 -2.56 -15.10
N LEU A 4 1.23 -1.82 -14.43
CA LEU A 4 1.61 -0.63 -13.67
C LEU A 4 1.78 -1.00 -12.19
N LEU A 5 3.02 -1.00 -11.72
CA LEU A 5 3.34 -1.20 -10.30
C LEU A 5 3.24 0.14 -9.56
N VAL A 6 2.41 0.18 -8.53
CA VAL A 6 2.19 1.40 -7.74
C VAL A 6 2.70 1.18 -6.33
N ASN A 7 3.69 1.95 -5.94
CA ASN A 7 4.23 1.95 -4.58
C ASN A 7 4.62 3.37 -4.17
N LYS A 8 4.49 3.70 -2.89
CA LYS A 8 4.83 5.01 -2.37
C LYS A 8 6.25 5.43 -2.70
N PHE A 9 7.24 4.57 -2.41
CA PHE A 9 8.63 4.80 -2.75
C PHE A 9 9.04 3.89 -3.91
N ILE A 10 9.65 4.46 -4.93
CA ILE A 10 10.17 3.73 -6.09
C ILE A 10 11.70 3.76 -6.14
N PHE A 11 12.29 3.68 -4.93
CA PHE A 11 13.71 3.48 -4.66
C PHE A 11 13.87 2.51 -3.46
N PRO A 12 15.00 1.83 -3.29
CA PRO A 12 15.24 0.89 -2.19
C PRO A 12 15.14 1.57 -0.83
N LYS A 13 14.17 1.14 0.00
CA LYS A 13 13.93 1.69 1.34
C LYS A 13 13.59 0.63 2.38
N GLY A 14 12.86 -0.39 2.01
CA GLY A 14 12.42 -1.45 2.90
C GLY A 14 11.90 -2.67 2.15
N GLY A 15 11.28 -3.61 2.88
CA GLY A 15 10.84 -4.89 2.32
C GLY A 15 9.77 -4.78 1.23
N ALA A 16 8.84 -3.85 1.37
CA ALA A 16 7.78 -3.64 0.38
C ALA A 16 8.33 -3.10 -0.96
N GLU A 17 9.35 -2.23 -0.91
CA GLU A 17 10.04 -1.73 -2.09
C GLU A 17 10.83 -2.86 -2.76
N THR A 18 11.60 -3.65 -1.98
CA THR A 18 12.32 -4.82 -2.50
C THR A 18 11.36 -5.79 -3.19
N TYR A 19 10.24 -6.12 -2.55
CA TYR A 19 9.19 -6.95 -3.16
C TYR A 19 8.70 -6.35 -4.49
N THR A 20 8.40 -5.05 -4.50
CA THR A 20 7.87 -4.37 -5.71
C THR A 20 8.86 -4.45 -6.88
N PHE A 21 10.16 -4.25 -6.62
CA PHE A 21 11.20 -4.34 -7.65
C PHE A 21 11.45 -5.78 -8.11
N ASP A 22 11.46 -6.73 -7.19
CA ASP A 22 11.64 -8.15 -7.54
C ASP A 22 10.46 -8.66 -8.38
N VAL A 23 9.21 -8.26 -8.04
CA VAL A 23 8.02 -8.56 -8.85
C VAL A 23 8.15 -7.92 -10.23
N GLY A 24 8.54 -6.65 -10.31
CA GLY A 24 8.68 -5.95 -11.59
C GLY A 24 9.70 -6.63 -12.48
N LYS A 25 10.87 -6.94 -11.95
CA LYS A 25 11.94 -7.64 -12.70
C LYS A 25 11.49 -9.02 -13.17
N MET A 26 10.81 -9.78 -12.30
CA MET A 26 10.27 -11.09 -12.67
C MET A 26 9.25 -10.99 -13.82
N LEU A 27 8.37 -9.98 -13.77
CA LEU A 27 7.37 -9.75 -14.82
C LEU A 27 8.04 -9.37 -16.16
N GLU A 28 9.08 -8.54 -16.15
CA GLU A 28 9.86 -8.19 -17.32
C GLU A 28 10.60 -9.40 -17.92
N GLU A 29 11.20 -10.24 -17.06
CA GLU A 29 11.85 -11.51 -17.46
C GLU A 29 10.84 -12.49 -18.12
N HIS A 30 9.54 -12.36 -17.82
CA HIS A 30 8.46 -13.14 -18.44
C HIS A 30 7.78 -12.41 -19.63
N GLY A 31 8.42 -11.37 -20.18
CA GLY A 31 7.95 -10.68 -21.38
C GLY A 31 6.77 -9.72 -21.16
N HIS A 32 6.57 -9.22 -19.96
CA HIS A 32 5.59 -8.18 -19.67
C HIS A 32 6.25 -6.79 -19.73
N GLU A 33 5.49 -5.79 -20.14
CA GLU A 33 5.92 -4.38 -20.08
C GLU A 33 5.52 -3.81 -18.72
N VAL A 34 6.50 -3.26 -17.97
CA VAL A 34 6.30 -2.77 -16.62
C VAL A 34 6.61 -1.28 -16.54
N GLN A 35 5.76 -0.52 -15.89
CA GLN A 35 6.03 0.85 -15.47
C GLN A 35 5.70 1.02 -14.00
N TYR A 36 6.22 2.11 -13.40
CA TYR A 36 6.09 2.36 -11.97
C TYR A 36 5.48 3.73 -11.71
N PHE A 37 4.65 3.81 -10.67
CA PHE A 37 4.07 5.06 -10.19
C PHE A 37 4.25 5.22 -8.69
N GLY A 38 4.73 6.38 -8.26
CA GLY A 38 5.01 6.66 -6.86
C GLY A 38 5.25 8.14 -6.58
N LEU A 39 6.04 8.40 -5.53
CA LEU A 39 6.46 9.75 -5.17
C LEU A 39 7.67 10.21 -5.99
N GLU A 40 7.70 11.51 -6.24
CA GLU A 40 8.88 12.18 -6.76
C GLU A 40 10.03 12.13 -5.75
N ASN A 41 11.19 11.63 -6.17
CA ASN A 41 12.39 11.58 -5.36
C ASN A 41 13.63 11.43 -6.25
N GLU A 42 14.72 12.11 -5.91
CA GLU A 42 16.01 12.02 -6.62
C GLU A 42 16.62 10.59 -6.58
N LYS A 43 16.21 9.77 -5.61
CA LYS A 43 16.69 8.39 -5.45
C LYS A 43 15.88 7.37 -6.25
N ASN A 44 14.86 7.79 -7.01
CA ASN A 44 14.05 6.87 -7.81
C ASN A 44 14.91 6.12 -8.82
N ILE A 45 14.79 4.79 -8.83
CA ILE A 45 15.57 3.91 -9.74
C ILE A 45 14.71 3.38 -10.89
N VAL A 46 13.42 3.55 -10.82
CA VAL A 46 12.41 3.15 -11.82
C VAL A 46 11.35 4.24 -11.97
N GLY A 47 10.55 4.20 -13.04
CA GLY A 47 9.56 5.24 -13.27
C GLY A 47 8.54 4.92 -14.37
N ASN A 48 7.99 5.96 -14.96
CA ASN A 48 7.03 5.87 -16.07
C ASN A 48 7.40 6.85 -17.20
N ARG A 49 6.92 6.57 -18.41
CA ARG A 49 7.30 7.30 -19.62
C ARG A 49 6.89 8.78 -19.64
N VAL A 50 5.84 9.13 -18.90
CA VAL A 50 5.31 10.50 -18.86
C VAL A 50 5.89 11.32 -17.70
N ASP A 51 6.85 10.76 -16.99
CA ASP A 51 7.54 11.40 -15.87
C ASP A 51 6.56 12.03 -14.84
N SER A 52 5.49 11.30 -14.54
CA SER A 52 4.40 11.77 -13.69
C SER A 52 4.46 11.13 -12.31
N TYR A 53 4.83 11.92 -11.30
CA TYR A 53 4.99 11.50 -9.91
C TYR A 53 4.28 12.44 -8.96
N VAL A 54 3.94 11.94 -7.77
CA VAL A 54 3.30 12.75 -6.73
C VAL A 54 4.37 13.43 -5.88
N THR A 55 4.16 14.71 -5.58
CA THR A 55 5.08 15.50 -4.75
C THR A 55 5.28 14.83 -3.40
N ASN A 56 6.54 14.62 -3.02
CA ASN A 56 6.89 14.10 -1.71
C ASN A 56 6.71 15.17 -0.65
N MET A 57 5.70 15.02 0.19
CA MET A 57 5.44 15.95 1.30
C MET A 57 6.19 15.51 2.55
N ASP A 58 7.01 16.37 3.09
CA ASP A 58 7.63 16.15 4.38
C ASP A 58 6.63 16.47 5.51
N PHE A 59 6.09 15.43 6.13
CA PHE A 59 5.19 15.56 7.28
C PHE A 59 5.93 15.87 8.59
N SER A 60 7.27 15.92 8.59
CA SER A 60 8.06 16.21 9.78
C SER A 60 8.00 17.69 10.18
N GLN A 61 7.76 18.59 9.23
CA GLN A 61 7.70 20.04 9.45
C GLN A 61 6.42 20.54 10.14
N GLY A 62 5.53 19.62 10.53
CA GLY A 62 4.33 19.89 11.33
C GLY A 62 3.14 20.45 10.53
N ILE A 63 1.94 20.17 11.06
CA ILE A 63 0.63 20.56 10.49
C ILE A 63 0.46 22.09 10.37
N ARG A 64 1.30 22.88 11.07
CA ARG A 64 1.22 24.35 11.06
C ARG A 64 1.61 25.01 9.74
N ALA A 65 2.38 24.33 8.89
CA ALA A 65 2.84 24.90 7.61
C ALA A 65 1.78 24.80 6.49
N ASN A 66 0.74 23.95 6.63
CA ASN A 66 -0.25 23.80 5.57
C ASN A 66 -1.60 23.33 6.15
N LEU A 67 -2.58 24.21 6.25
CA LEU A 67 -3.94 23.92 6.76
C LEU A 67 -4.65 22.80 5.96
N ASN A 68 -4.24 22.56 4.72
CA ASN A 68 -4.78 21.54 3.85
C ASN A 68 -4.09 20.16 3.99
N ALA A 69 -2.99 20.06 4.75
CA ALA A 69 -2.23 18.83 4.89
C ALA A 69 -3.06 17.64 5.42
N PRO A 70 -3.92 17.80 6.46
CA PRO A 70 -4.76 16.69 6.94
C PRO A 70 -5.69 16.12 5.88
N PHE A 71 -6.27 16.98 5.03
CA PHE A 71 -7.17 16.54 3.95
C PHE A 71 -6.41 15.83 2.84
N ARG A 72 -5.18 16.27 2.52
CA ARG A 72 -4.32 15.63 1.51
C ARG A 72 -3.85 14.23 1.94
N ILE A 73 -3.65 14.02 3.24
CA ILE A 73 -3.29 12.71 3.82
C ILE A 73 -4.42 11.69 3.63
N ILE A 74 -5.67 12.13 3.71
CA ILE A 74 -6.84 11.29 3.54
C ILE A 74 -7.21 11.16 2.06
N TYR A 75 -7.19 12.26 1.30
CA TYR A 75 -7.62 12.28 -0.10
C TYR A 75 -6.69 13.13 -0.97
N SER A 76 -5.95 12.51 -1.87
CA SER A 76 -5.00 13.20 -2.75
C SER A 76 -5.57 13.44 -4.15
N ARG A 77 -5.99 14.69 -4.41
CA ARG A 77 -6.38 15.12 -5.78
C ARG A 77 -5.20 15.11 -6.74
N GLU A 78 -4.01 15.42 -6.22
CA GLU A 78 -2.77 15.39 -6.99
C GLU A 78 -2.45 13.97 -7.47
N ALA A 79 -2.46 12.99 -6.56
CA ALA A 79 -2.19 11.60 -6.92
C ALA A 79 -3.18 11.08 -7.98
N ARG A 80 -4.46 11.46 -7.89
CA ARG A 80 -5.47 11.15 -8.92
C ARG A 80 -5.11 11.73 -10.28
N LYS A 81 -4.75 13.02 -10.33
CA LYS A 81 -4.37 13.69 -11.58
C LYS A 81 -3.11 13.07 -12.20
N LYS A 82 -2.11 12.78 -11.35
CA LYS A 82 -0.82 12.23 -11.77
C LYS A 82 -0.94 10.78 -12.27
N ILE A 83 -1.66 9.93 -11.54
CA ILE A 83 -1.87 8.54 -12.00
C ILE A 83 -2.71 8.51 -13.29
N ARG A 84 -3.67 9.44 -13.45
CA ARG A 84 -4.47 9.53 -14.67
C ARG A 84 -3.60 9.72 -15.90
N ALA A 85 -2.59 10.59 -15.86
CA ALA A 85 -1.66 10.80 -16.97
C ALA A 85 -0.91 9.50 -17.34
N VAL A 86 -0.48 8.72 -16.34
CA VAL A 86 0.17 7.42 -16.58
C VAL A 86 -0.80 6.40 -17.17
N LEU A 87 -2.04 6.36 -16.68
CA LEU A 87 -3.08 5.45 -17.21
C LEU A 87 -3.42 5.75 -18.66
N ASP A 88 -3.56 7.03 -19.02
CA ASP A 88 -3.90 7.47 -20.38
C ASP A 88 -2.78 7.14 -21.38
N ASP A 89 -1.51 7.28 -20.98
CA ASP A 89 -0.34 6.94 -21.80
C ASP A 89 -0.10 5.43 -21.86
N PHE A 90 0.06 4.81 -20.70
CA PHE A 90 0.53 3.41 -20.61
C PHE A 90 -0.56 2.40 -20.91
N GLN A 91 -1.84 2.74 -20.67
CA GLN A 91 -2.97 1.84 -20.91
C GLN A 91 -2.79 0.45 -20.29
N PRO A 92 -2.55 0.33 -18.97
CA PRO A 92 -2.22 -0.94 -18.32
C PRO A 92 -3.35 -1.97 -18.40
N ASP A 93 -2.99 -3.24 -18.48
CA ASP A 93 -3.90 -4.38 -18.34
C ASP A 93 -4.10 -4.74 -16.85
N VAL A 94 -3.07 -4.44 -16.03
CA VAL A 94 -3.09 -4.64 -14.58
C VAL A 94 -2.48 -3.42 -13.89
N VAL A 95 -3.14 -2.92 -12.84
CA VAL A 95 -2.56 -1.99 -11.88
C VAL A 95 -2.34 -2.75 -10.58
N HIS A 96 -1.09 -2.92 -10.19
CA HIS A 96 -0.71 -3.62 -8.98
C HIS A 96 -0.29 -2.64 -7.89
N LEU A 97 -1.16 -2.48 -6.91
CA LEU A 97 -0.98 -1.58 -5.77
C LEU A 97 -0.19 -2.26 -4.66
N ASN A 98 0.71 -1.50 -4.03
CA ASN A 98 1.44 -1.89 -2.83
C ASN A 98 1.19 -0.87 -1.71
N ASN A 99 2.20 -0.18 -1.19
CA ASN A 99 2.02 0.86 -0.18
C ASN A 99 1.54 2.18 -0.81
N ILE A 100 0.25 2.46 -0.73
CA ILE A 100 -0.36 3.68 -1.31
C ILE A 100 -0.77 4.73 -0.26
N GLN A 101 -0.60 4.42 1.01
CA GLN A 101 -1.21 5.18 2.10
C GLN A 101 -0.55 6.56 2.32
N TYR A 102 -1.36 7.52 2.81
CA TYR A 102 -1.01 8.88 3.20
C TYR A 102 -0.57 9.84 2.08
N HIS A 103 0.18 9.39 1.08
CA HIS A 103 0.65 10.26 -0.01
C HIS A 103 -0.14 10.01 -1.30
N LEU A 104 -0.21 8.76 -1.74
CA LEU A 104 -0.98 8.37 -2.92
C LEU A 104 -2.47 8.28 -2.59
N THR A 105 -2.80 7.76 -1.43
CA THR A 105 -4.12 7.51 -0.86
C THR A 105 -5.00 6.57 -1.70
N PRO A 106 -6.00 5.90 -1.12
CA PRO A 106 -6.94 5.08 -1.89
C PRO A 106 -7.77 5.85 -2.92
N SER A 107 -7.64 7.20 -2.97
CA SER A 107 -8.27 8.02 -4.01
C SER A 107 -7.81 7.65 -5.43
N ILE A 108 -6.59 7.10 -5.59
CA ILE A 108 -6.11 6.61 -6.88
C ILE A 108 -6.92 5.41 -7.38
N ILE A 109 -7.44 4.55 -6.48
CA ILE A 109 -8.31 3.43 -6.86
C ILE A 109 -9.60 3.94 -7.51
N LEU A 110 -10.15 5.04 -6.98
CA LEU A 110 -11.32 5.69 -7.58
C LEU A 110 -11.00 6.22 -8.97
N GLU A 111 -9.79 6.76 -9.19
CA GLU A 111 -9.39 7.26 -10.51
C GLU A 111 -9.15 6.13 -11.51
N ILE A 112 -8.49 5.05 -11.11
CA ILE A 112 -8.30 3.86 -11.94
C ILE A 112 -9.67 3.29 -12.36
N ASN A 113 -10.59 3.16 -11.40
CA ASN A 113 -11.94 2.69 -11.70
C ASN A 113 -12.73 3.63 -12.63
N LYS A 114 -12.57 4.95 -12.46
CA LYS A 114 -13.14 5.95 -13.35
C LYS A 114 -12.57 5.81 -14.76
N TRP A 115 -11.25 5.76 -14.89
CA TRP A 115 -10.54 5.61 -16.14
C TRP A 115 -10.95 4.35 -16.90
N ARG A 116 -11.00 3.17 -16.25
CA ARG A 116 -11.41 1.93 -16.92
C ARG A 116 -12.86 1.96 -17.41
N LYS A 117 -13.75 2.70 -16.75
CA LYS A 117 -15.14 2.91 -17.20
C LYS A 117 -15.22 3.84 -18.40
N GLU A 118 -14.46 4.92 -18.41
CA GLU A 118 -14.43 5.90 -19.49
C GLU A 118 -13.82 5.32 -20.78
N THR A 119 -12.75 4.56 -20.65
CA THR A 119 -12.03 3.95 -21.78
C THR A 119 -12.60 2.60 -22.21
N LYS A 120 -13.50 2.01 -21.40
CA LYS A 120 -14.01 0.64 -21.55
C LYS A 120 -12.89 -0.42 -21.62
N LYS A 121 -11.71 -0.10 -21.11
CA LYS A 121 -10.57 -1.01 -21.10
C LYS A 121 -10.70 -1.99 -19.94
N GLU A 122 -10.51 -3.27 -20.23
CA GLU A 122 -10.32 -4.28 -19.20
C GLU A 122 -8.96 -4.04 -18.53
N CYS A 123 -9.03 -3.67 -17.25
CA CYS A 123 -7.86 -3.45 -16.41
C CYS A 123 -8.16 -4.00 -15.03
N ARG A 124 -7.34 -4.92 -14.53
CA ARG A 124 -7.48 -5.50 -13.20
C ARG A 124 -6.72 -4.66 -12.17
N ILE A 125 -7.30 -4.53 -10.98
CA ILE A 125 -6.65 -3.88 -9.84
C ILE A 125 -6.30 -4.95 -8.82
N VAL A 126 -5.01 -5.17 -8.60
CA VAL A 126 -4.48 -6.09 -7.60
C VAL A 126 -3.84 -5.28 -6.48
N TYR A 127 -3.97 -5.71 -5.24
CA TYR A 127 -3.39 -5.02 -4.09
C TYR A 127 -2.61 -6.01 -3.22
N THR A 128 -1.28 -5.86 -3.16
CA THR A 128 -0.47 -6.60 -2.18
C THR A 128 -0.44 -5.86 -0.84
N THR A 129 -0.83 -6.55 0.22
CA THR A 129 -0.86 -6.01 1.58
C THR A 129 0.42 -6.42 2.31
N HIS A 130 1.20 -5.42 2.73
CA HIS A 130 2.46 -5.61 3.44
C HIS A 130 2.32 -5.43 4.96
N ASP A 131 1.22 -4.84 5.41
CA ASP A 131 0.89 -4.58 6.80
C ASP A 131 -0.62 -4.69 7.05
N TYR A 132 -1.07 -4.36 8.27
CA TYR A 132 -2.47 -4.47 8.67
C TYR A 132 -3.29 -3.18 8.43
N GLN A 133 -2.80 -2.22 7.65
CA GLN A 133 -3.41 -0.90 7.51
C GLN A 133 -4.86 -0.94 7.01
N LEU A 134 -5.22 -1.91 6.17
CA LEU A 134 -6.59 -2.05 5.66
C LEU A 134 -7.63 -2.34 6.77
N VAL A 135 -7.18 -2.88 7.91
CA VAL A 135 -8.02 -3.28 9.04
C VAL A 135 -7.63 -2.62 10.36
N CYS A 136 -6.44 -1.99 10.43
CA CYS A 136 -5.92 -1.36 11.64
C CYS A 136 -5.29 0.01 11.31
N PRO A 137 -5.84 1.14 11.80
CA PRO A 137 -5.28 2.47 11.55
C PRO A 137 -3.84 2.66 12.04
N SER A 138 -3.38 1.87 13.03
CA SER A 138 -1.99 1.92 13.51
C SER A 138 -1.03 1.01 12.74
N HIS A 139 -1.51 0.25 11.78
CA HIS A 139 -0.81 -0.67 10.88
C HIS A 139 -0.19 -1.92 11.54
N GLY A 140 0.12 -1.87 12.83
CA GLY A 140 0.87 -2.93 13.49
C GLY A 140 0.01 -3.90 14.30
N MET A 141 -1.28 -3.60 14.51
CA MET A 141 -2.16 -4.36 15.42
C MET A 141 -1.60 -4.45 16.85
N PHE A 142 -0.93 -3.38 17.31
CA PHE A 142 -0.50 -3.21 18.71
C PHE A 142 -1.14 -1.97 19.31
N ASP A 143 -1.43 -2.03 20.61
CA ASP A 143 -1.82 -0.85 21.37
C ASP A 143 -0.60 0.00 21.79
N VAL A 144 -0.83 1.09 22.53
CA VAL A 144 0.23 1.99 23.00
C VAL A 144 1.22 1.33 23.97
N ASN A 145 0.85 0.19 24.57
CA ASN A 145 1.67 -0.59 25.47
C ASN A 145 2.33 -1.80 24.79
N MET A 146 2.35 -1.80 23.44
CA MET A 146 2.87 -2.89 22.61
C MET A 146 2.20 -4.24 22.85
N LYS A 147 0.94 -4.25 23.31
CA LYS A 147 0.14 -5.46 23.42
C LYS A 147 -0.63 -5.70 22.14
N PRO A 148 -0.78 -6.95 21.66
CA PRO A 148 -1.61 -7.27 20.50
C PRO A 148 -3.02 -6.71 20.65
N CYS A 149 -3.53 -6.07 19.59
CA CYS A 149 -4.81 -5.38 19.59
C CYS A 149 -5.60 -5.68 18.32
N GLU A 150 -6.77 -6.25 18.47
CA GLU A 150 -7.66 -6.64 17.38
C GLU A 150 -8.98 -5.85 17.36
N ARG A 151 -9.10 -4.77 18.12
CA ARG A 151 -10.38 -4.04 18.35
C ARG A 151 -10.97 -3.42 17.09
N CYS A 152 -10.15 -3.18 16.04
CA CYS A 152 -10.60 -2.54 14.80
C CYS A 152 -10.87 -3.53 13.66
N LEU A 153 -10.67 -4.84 13.85
CA LEU A 153 -10.74 -5.84 12.77
C LEU A 153 -12.12 -5.90 12.08
N ASP A 154 -13.19 -5.68 12.80
CA ASP A 154 -14.56 -5.62 12.29
C ASP A 154 -14.91 -4.28 11.62
N GLY A 155 -13.93 -3.37 11.52
CA GLY A 155 -14.10 -2.04 10.94
C GLY A 155 -14.66 -1.00 11.90
N HIS A 156 -14.61 -1.22 13.23
CA HIS A 156 -14.95 -0.24 14.26
C HIS A 156 -13.72 0.60 14.63
N TYR A 157 -13.29 1.48 13.72
CA TYR A 157 -12.07 2.28 13.85
C TYR A 157 -12.07 3.31 14.98
N ILE A 158 -13.24 3.56 15.62
CA ILE A 158 -13.34 4.45 16.79
C ILE A 158 -12.42 4.02 17.94
N HIS A 159 -12.13 2.72 18.05
CA HIS A 159 -11.21 2.20 19.04
C HIS A 159 -9.80 2.80 18.93
N CYS A 160 -9.38 3.18 17.73
CA CYS A 160 -8.09 3.85 17.52
C CYS A 160 -8.04 5.21 18.25
N LEU A 161 -9.13 6.00 18.18
CA LEU A 161 -9.24 7.28 18.90
C LEU A 161 -9.29 7.08 20.41
N GLN A 162 -10.12 6.13 20.87
CA GLN A 162 -10.32 5.83 22.29
C GLN A 162 -9.01 5.42 22.99
N THR A 163 -8.21 4.60 22.31
CA THR A 163 -6.95 4.10 22.84
C THR A 163 -5.72 4.95 22.49
N LYS A 164 -5.91 6.04 21.71
CA LYS A 164 -4.82 6.91 21.21
C LYS A 164 -3.70 6.11 20.51
N CYS A 165 -4.06 5.02 19.79
CA CYS A 165 -3.10 4.03 19.30
C CYS A 165 -2.06 4.60 18.30
N LEU A 166 -2.33 5.74 17.65
CA LEU A 166 -1.37 6.42 16.77
C LEU A 166 -0.44 7.34 17.58
N LYS A 167 0.74 6.82 17.94
CA LYS A 167 1.81 7.55 18.63
C LYS A 167 1.33 8.23 19.92
N ASN A 168 0.40 7.62 20.67
CA ASN A 168 -0.23 8.15 21.87
C ASN A 168 -0.81 9.56 21.71
N SER A 169 -1.28 9.93 20.51
CA SER A 169 -1.80 11.25 20.16
C SER A 169 -3.27 11.18 19.79
N ARG A 170 -4.12 11.96 20.49
CA ARG A 170 -5.55 12.08 20.15
C ARG A 170 -5.75 12.61 18.73
N ALA A 171 -5.02 13.65 18.33
CA ALA A 171 -5.15 14.25 17.00
C ALA A 171 -4.77 13.28 15.89
N LYS A 172 -3.66 12.54 16.01
CA LYS A 172 -3.25 11.53 15.03
C LYS A 172 -4.23 10.37 15.00
N SER A 173 -4.71 9.91 16.16
CA SER A 173 -5.68 8.82 16.24
C SER A 173 -7.04 9.21 15.69
N LEU A 174 -7.45 10.48 15.85
CA LEU A 174 -8.65 11.01 15.19
C LEU A 174 -8.49 10.98 13.67
N LEU A 175 -7.36 11.45 13.13
CA LEU A 175 -7.07 11.39 11.70
C LEU A 175 -7.11 9.96 11.17
N GLY A 176 -6.46 9.00 11.85
CA GLY A 176 -6.49 7.60 11.46
C GLY A 176 -7.88 6.98 11.53
N THR A 177 -8.70 7.39 12.52
CA THR A 177 -10.10 6.96 12.63
C THR A 177 -10.93 7.49 11.47
N LEU A 178 -10.77 8.78 11.13
CA LEU A 178 -11.48 9.42 10.01
C LEU A 178 -11.07 8.80 8.67
N ASP A 179 -9.77 8.57 8.45
CA ASP A 179 -9.25 7.86 7.28
C ASP A 179 -9.87 6.46 7.15
N GLY A 180 -9.84 5.66 8.22
CA GLY A 180 -10.44 4.34 8.25
C GLY A 180 -11.92 4.33 7.87
N TYR A 181 -12.73 5.21 8.47
CA TYR A 181 -14.15 5.31 8.15
C TYR A 181 -14.41 5.86 6.75
N MET A 182 -13.69 6.89 6.32
CA MET A 182 -13.82 7.43 4.98
C MET A 182 -13.64 6.33 3.94
N TRP A 183 -12.57 5.54 4.04
CA TRP A 183 -12.30 4.48 3.07
C TRP A 183 -13.16 3.23 3.26
N LYS A 184 -13.71 3.01 4.46
CA LYS A 184 -14.73 1.98 4.67
C LYS A 184 -16.00 2.28 3.90
N TYR A 185 -16.44 3.55 3.88
CA TYR A 185 -17.71 3.95 3.26
C TYR A 185 -17.58 4.42 1.80
N SER A 186 -16.41 4.83 1.35
CA SER A 186 -16.18 5.35 -0.01
C SER A 186 -16.27 4.31 -1.11
N LYS A 187 -16.38 3.01 -0.79
CA LYS A 187 -16.34 1.88 -1.72
C LYS A 187 -15.04 1.75 -2.55
N ALA A 188 -13.99 2.59 -2.31
CA ALA A 188 -12.75 2.53 -3.06
C ALA A 188 -12.18 1.10 -3.11
N TYR A 189 -12.04 0.47 -1.96
CA TYR A 189 -11.52 -0.90 -1.85
C TYR A 189 -12.40 -1.97 -2.50
N SER A 190 -13.69 -1.70 -2.77
CA SER A 190 -14.54 -2.65 -3.49
C SER A 190 -14.19 -2.78 -4.97
N TYR A 191 -13.47 -1.79 -5.53
CA TYR A 191 -12.99 -1.82 -6.91
C TYR A 191 -11.69 -2.61 -7.12
N VAL A 192 -11.04 -3.00 -6.05
CA VAL A 192 -9.90 -3.93 -6.10
C VAL A 192 -10.43 -5.32 -6.42
N ASP A 193 -9.82 -5.95 -7.42
CA ASP A 193 -10.26 -7.26 -7.93
C ASP A 193 -9.67 -8.41 -7.08
N ALA A 194 -8.43 -8.27 -6.58
CA ALA A 194 -7.79 -9.26 -5.70
C ALA A 194 -6.84 -8.60 -4.69
N TYR A 195 -6.78 -9.15 -3.48
CA TYR A 195 -5.83 -8.79 -2.43
C TYR A 195 -4.84 -9.93 -2.22
N ILE A 196 -3.56 -9.68 -2.43
CA ILE A 196 -2.48 -10.61 -2.11
C ILE A 196 -2.01 -10.32 -0.69
N CYS A 197 -2.15 -11.28 0.20
CA CYS A 197 -1.69 -11.20 1.58
C CYS A 197 -0.38 -11.97 1.71
N CYS A 198 0.70 -11.30 2.16
CA CYS A 198 2.03 -11.89 2.27
C CYS A 198 2.15 -13.01 3.31
N SER A 199 1.09 -13.28 4.07
CA SER A 199 0.96 -14.43 4.97
C SER A 199 -0.49 -14.85 5.17
N PHE A 200 -0.71 -16.12 5.52
CA PHE A 200 -2.04 -16.62 5.88
C PHE A 200 -2.57 -15.95 7.16
N PHE A 201 -1.68 -15.51 8.06
CA PHE A 201 -2.08 -14.74 9.22
C PHE A 201 -2.65 -13.38 8.82
N LEU A 202 -1.97 -12.63 7.96
CA LEU A 202 -2.49 -11.36 7.45
C LEU A 202 -3.83 -11.56 6.70
N LYS A 203 -3.91 -12.61 5.87
CA LYS A 203 -5.17 -12.98 5.21
C LYS A 203 -6.29 -13.18 6.22
N SER A 204 -6.07 -13.97 7.28
CA SER A 204 -7.09 -14.22 8.31
C SER A 204 -7.60 -12.93 8.97
N LYS A 205 -6.74 -11.91 9.11
CA LYS A 205 -7.13 -10.61 9.67
C LYS A 205 -7.93 -9.76 8.67
N LEU A 206 -7.61 -9.79 7.38
CA LEU A 206 -8.43 -9.13 6.36
C LEU A 206 -9.79 -9.79 6.20
N ASP A 207 -9.87 -11.10 6.26
CA ASP A 207 -11.10 -11.89 6.10
C ASP A 207 -12.15 -11.63 7.20
N THR A 208 -11.78 -10.98 8.31
CA THR A 208 -12.74 -10.52 9.32
C THR A 208 -13.73 -9.49 8.75
N GLN A 209 -13.32 -8.73 7.73
CA GLN A 209 -14.20 -7.77 7.06
C GLN A 209 -14.76 -8.37 5.76
N LYS A 210 -16.08 -8.47 5.65
CA LYS A 210 -16.79 -9.02 4.48
C LYS A 210 -16.32 -8.44 3.14
N ARG A 211 -15.94 -7.15 3.11
CA ARG A 211 -15.47 -6.47 1.89
C ARG A 211 -14.17 -7.02 1.30
N PHE A 212 -13.39 -7.78 2.07
CA PHE A 212 -12.13 -8.37 1.62
C PHE A 212 -12.22 -9.89 1.44
N ARG A 213 -13.01 -10.59 2.28
CA ARG A 213 -13.04 -12.05 2.45
C ARG A 213 -13.01 -12.85 1.14
N ASP A 214 -13.82 -12.48 0.17
CA ASP A 214 -13.96 -13.25 -1.07
C ASP A 214 -12.90 -12.87 -2.14
N LYS A 215 -11.99 -11.95 -1.80
CA LYS A 215 -10.99 -11.41 -2.72
C LYS A 215 -9.55 -11.60 -2.23
N THR A 216 -9.35 -12.16 -1.05
CA THR A 216 -8.03 -12.34 -0.44
C THR A 216 -7.39 -13.67 -0.86
N ILE A 217 -6.12 -13.58 -1.22
CA ILE A 217 -5.26 -14.71 -1.57
C ILE A 217 -4.05 -14.68 -0.64
N GLY A 218 -3.78 -15.78 0.07
CA GLY A 218 -2.54 -15.94 0.84
C GLY A 218 -1.42 -16.37 -0.08
N LEU A 219 -0.41 -15.53 -0.26
CA LEU A 219 0.76 -15.81 -1.06
C LEU A 219 1.99 -15.23 -0.37
N HIS A 220 2.88 -16.10 0.11
CA HIS A 220 4.12 -15.65 0.74
C HIS A 220 5.01 -14.91 -0.25
N ASN A 221 5.70 -13.88 0.26
CA ASN A 221 6.71 -13.20 -0.54
C ASN A 221 7.75 -14.22 -1.00
N PHE A 222 8.06 -14.20 -2.27
CA PHE A 222 9.12 -15.03 -2.83
C PHE A 222 10.49 -14.40 -2.52
N LYS A 223 11.52 -15.24 -2.49
CA LYS A 223 12.90 -14.83 -2.41
C LYS A 223 13.64 -15.47 -3.59
N LYS A 224 14.52 -14.70 -4.23
CA LYS A 224 15.48 -15.30 -5.14
C LYS A 224 16.27 -16.39 -4.42
N GLU A 225 16.63 -17.45 -5.13
CA GLU A 225 17.43 -18.55 -4.59
C GLU A 225 18.57 -18.00 -3.74
N MET A 226 18.60 -18.41 -2.49
CA MET A 226 19.75 -18.17 -1.65
C MET A 226 20.88 -19.03 -2.18
N PRO A 227 22.11 -18.49 -2.28
CA PRO A 227 23.26 -19.34 -2.56
C PRO A 227 23.25 -20.50 -1.54
N HIS A 228 23.38 -21.73 -2.03
CA HIS A 228 23.55 -22.89 -1.17
C HIS A 228 24.77 -22.64 -0.29
N LEU A 229 24.52 -22.36 0.97
CA LEU A 229 25.56 -22.19 1.97
C LEU A 229 25.88 -23.58 2.54
N ASP A 230 26.60 -24.37 1.75
CA ASP A 230 27.24 -25.59 2.24
C ASP A 230 28.25 -25.17 3.32
N ASN A 231 28.11 -25.69 4.54
CA ASN A 231 28.98 -25.43 5.70
C ASN A 231 28.70 -24.19 6.57
N ILE A 232 27.46 -23.89 6.88
CA ILE A 232 27.18 -22.98 8.00
C ILE A 232 27.43 -23.70 9.32
N GLN A 233 28.51 -23.37 10.03
CA GLN A 233 28.65 -23.71 11.42
C GLN A 233 27.58 -22.98 12.25
N LYS A 234 26.66 -23.73 12.85
CA LYS A 234 25.64 -23.17 13.75
C LYS A 234 26.32 -22.62 15.01
N LYS A 235 26.43 -21.32 15.14
CA LYS A 235 27.03 -20.64 16.32
C LYS A 235 25.95 -20.23 17.32
N GLY A 236 25.02 -21.06 17.69
CA GLY A 236 24.16 -20.93 18.87
C GLY A 236 23.34 -19.64 19.06
N TYR A 237 23.21 -18.74 18.05
CA TYR A 237 22.36 -17.54 18.12
C TYR A 237 21.43 -17.46 16.91
N VAL A 238 20.26 -16.90 17.16
CA VAL A 238 19.22 -16.68 16.14
C VAL A 238 19.15 -15.19 15.84
N PHE A 239 19.30 -14.81 14.56
CA PHE A 239 18.99 -13.45 14.13
C PHE A 239 17.52 -13.40 13.73
N THR A 240 16.76 -12.53 14.37
CA THR A 240 15.42 -12.18 13.94
C THR A 240 15.47 -10.81 13.28
N VAL A 241 15.12 -10.76 11.98
CA VAL A 241 14.94 -9.48 11.28
C VAL A 241 13.46 -9.13 11.36
N PHE A 242 13.13 -8.09 12.12
CA PHE A 242 11.82 -7.45 12.05
C PHE A 242 11.86 -6.49 10.85
N VAL A 243 11.03 -6.78 9.85
CA VAL A 243 10.79 -5.93 8.68
C VAL A 243 9.59 -5.04 8.93
#